data_e4b49b6db497b821c1f18f12a41fd213
#
_entry.id   e4b49b6db497b821c1f18f12a41fd213
#
_cell.length_a   1.000
_cell.length_b   1.000
_cell.length_c   1.000
_cell.angle_alpha   90.00
_cell.angle_beta   90.00
_cell.angle_gamma   90.00
#
_symmetry.space_group_name_H-M   'P 1'
#
loop_
_entity.id
_entity.type
_entity.pdbx_description
1 polymer ?
#
loop_
_entity_poly.entity_id
_entity_poly.type
_entity_poly.pdbx_seq_one_letter_code
_entity_poly.pdbx_strand_id
1 'polypeptide(L)'
;ASGDKVTVTFWDENAGDQRTEFYMEIIEKFEEENPDIHIEYLGLSSSDALSKYQTAIAAGETPDVGGLNNSWASTVIGQGHCVALDDMFTSWEGSKDMEEGYMETCRTYNKDGKLYMMPTSANFITLWTNDEMLAEAGVEAPKTWDDFFEAAEKLTDKDNDQYGYTIRGGAASPAVLIDFIYSYLGTNEVFDANGKTTINCDEAVAFLEKYLGLYGKYTPESDITAGYKEISANFDSGVCAMFTHNLGSYGSHVTAFGGTEGFTANPLPTADNGKYINYGGALTGLCMFDTCENQEAAWKWITFMCDHYANSFWNQSIGQLPTNTACYEDEWMSEMQHIQCAIETTSQDNCLTYTSPAYLPEWGNINSTYIEPGIQSVMSGDMTAKELLDLWAEHLNEAYANYMAN
;
A
#
# COMPACT_ATOMS: atom_id res chain seq x y z
N ALA A 1 28.79 20.51 -29.03
CA ALA A 1 28.22 21.57 -28.20
C ALA A 1 27.29 20.89 -27.20
N SER A 2 27.67 20.80 -25.93
CA SER A 2 26.72 20.44 -24.88
C SER A 2 25.76 21.61 -24.74
N GLY A 3 24.60 21.52 -25.38
CA GLY A 3 23.47 22.37 -24.98
C GLY A 3 23.16 22.11 -23.53
N ASP A 4 22.65 23.11 -22.81
CA ASP A 4 22.17 22.92 -21.45
C ASP A 4 21.06 21.85 -21.47
N LYS A 5 21.23 20.80 -20.64
CA LYS A 5 20.20 19.76 -20.51
C LYS A 5 18.95 20.35 -19.87
N VAL A 6 17.78 19.86 -20.27
CA VAL A 6 16.53 20.13 -19.55
C VAL A 6 16.56 19.35 -18.24
N THR A 7 16.43 20.05 -17.12
CA THR A 7 16.34 19.40 -15.81
C THR A 7 14.89 19.14 -15.47
N VAL A 8 14.58 17.91 -15.04
CA VAL A 8 13.30 17.49 -14.47
C VAL A 8 13.54 17.15 -13.01
N THR A 9 12.95 17.91 -12.10
CA THR A 9 13.01 17.64 -10.66
C THR A 9 12.04 16.51 -10.31
N PHE A 10 12.55 15.48 -9.63
CA PHE A 10 11.76 14.30 -9.25
C PHE A 10 11.87 14.01 -7.74
N TRP A 11 10.73 13.98 -7.06
CA TRP A 11 10.65 13.58 -5.66
C TRP A 11 10.12 12.15 -5.52
N ASP A 12 10.93 11.27 -4.91
CA ASP A 12 10.53 9.92 -4.51
C ASP A 12 9.90 9.98 -3.12
N GLU A 13 8.69 9.47 -2.98
CA GLU A 13 7.89 9.53 -1.74
C GLU A 13 8.31 8.54 -0.65
N ASN A 14 9.19 7.60 -0.98
CA ASN A 14 9.59 6.52 -0.08
C ASN A 14 11.05 6.11 -0.29
N ALA A 15 11.95 7.07 -0.16
CA ALA A 15 13.38 6.86 -0.35
C ALA A 15 14.01 6.09 0.81
N GLY A 16 15.12 5.49 0.53
CA GLY A 16 16.00 4.80 1.47
C GLY A 16 16.25 3.36 1.09
N ASP A 17 17.12 2.71 1.86
CA ASP A 17 17.58 1.36 1.61
C ASP A 17 18.06 1.20 0.15
N GLN A 18 17.78 0.05 -0.46
CA GLN A 18 18.14 -0.23 -1.85
C GLN A 18 17.26 0.51 -2.88
N ARG A 19 16.10 1.06 -2.50
CA ARG A 19 15.18 1.74 -3.43
C ARG A 19 15.82 2.92 -4.13
N THR A 20 16.60 3.73 -3.40
CA THR A 20 17.33 4.85 -3.99
C THR A 20 18.34 4.36 -5.04
N GLU A 21 19.05 3.26 -4.78
CA GLU A 21 20.00 2.67 -5.73
C GLU A 21 19.30 2.21 -7.01
N PHE A 22 18.13 1.58 -6.90
CA PHE A 22 17.34 1.16 -8.06
C PHE A 22 16.86 2.36 -8.90
N TYR A 23 16.41 3.45 -8.25
CA TYR A 23 16.09 4.67 -8.98
C TYR A 23 17.32 5.25 -9.70
N MET A 24 18.49 5.26 -9.07
CA MET A 24 19.72 5.76 -9.71
C MET A 24 20.07 4.96 -10.96
N GLU A 25 19.91 3.63 -10.94
CA GLU A 25 20.13 2.76 -12.12
C GLU A 25 19.14 3.06 -13.25
N ILE A 26 17.86 3.25 -12.92
CA ILE A 26 16.83 3.59 -13.91
C ILE A 26 17.09 5.00 -14.48
N ILE A 27 17.48 5.97 -13.65
CA ILE A 27 17.80 7.34 -14.09
C ILE A 27 19.00 7.33 -15.04
N GLU A 28 20.07 6.58 -14.72
CA GLU A 28 21.22 6.43 -15.59
C GLU A 28 20.79 5.92 -16.97
N LYS A 29 19.98 4.87 -17.00
CA LYS A 29 19.45 4.30 -18.24
C LYS A 29 18.55 5.26 -19.00
N PHE A 30 17.69 6.01 -18.32
CA PHE A 30 16.86 7.04 -18.92
C PHE A 30 17.69 8.14 -19.57
N GLU A 31 18.72 8.65 -18.86
CA GLU A 31 19.60 9.71 -19.37
C GLU A 31 20.50 9.25 -20.53
N GLU A 32 20.86 7.95 -20.59
CA GLU A 32 21.53 7.37 -21.76
C GLU A 32 20.66 7.46 -23.02
N GLU A 33 19.36 7.18 -22.89
CA GLU A 33 18.39 7.19 -23.98
C GLU A 33 17.88 8.62 -24.31
N ASN A 34 17.94 9.53 -23.32
CA ASN A 34 17.49 10.93 -23.44
C ASN A 34 18.63 11.89 -23.02
N PRO A 35 19.71 11.99 -23.79
CA PRO A 35 20.94 12.71 -23.36
C PRO A 35 20.77 14.22 -23.19
N ASP A 36 19.64 14.77 -23.62
CA ASP A 36 19.21 16.16 -23.48
C ASP A 36 18.38 16.42 -22.21
N ILE A 37 18.05 15.38 -21.46
CA ILE A 37 17.29 15.48 -20.19
C ILE A 37 18.18 15.05 -19.01
N HIS A 38 18.01 15.71 -17.87
CA HIS A 38 18.62 15.36 -16.59
C HIS A 38 17.54 15.22 -15.52
N ILE A 39 17.55 14.13 -14.76
CA ILE A 39 16.65 13.91 -13.62
C ILE A 39 17.33 14.33 -12.32
N GLU A 40 16.86 15.39 -11.71
CA GLU A 40 17.28 15.81 -10.39
C GLU A 40 16.44 15.12 -9.31
N TYR A 41 16.99 14.03 -8.77
CA TYR A 41 16.31 13.18 -7.80
C TYR A 41 16.42 13.71 -6.37
N LEU A 42 15.28 13.74 -5.67
CA LEU A 42 15.20 13.96 -4.21
C LEU A 42 14.38 12.84 -3.57
N GLY A 43 15.01 12.09 -2.68
CA GLY A 43 14.36 11.08 -1.86
C GLY A 43 13.75 11.66 -0.59
N LEU A 44 12.46 11.39 -0.37
CA LEU A 44 11.73 11.75 0.86
C LEU A 44 11.54 10.52 1.74
N SER A 45 11.52 10.72 3.04
CA SER A 45 11.07 9.69 3.98
C SER A 45 9.56 9.50 3.81
N SER A 46 9.09 8.25 3.82
CA SER A 46 7.66 7.93 3.68
C SER A 46 6.77 8.56 4.77
N SER A 47 7.33 8.81 5.95
CA SER A 47 6.63 9.47 7.06
C SER A 47 6.42 10.97 6.83
N ASP A 48 7.29 11.62 6.05
CA ASP A 48 7.31 13.07 5.86
C ASP A 48 6.78 13.49 4.49
N ALA A 49 6.67 12.57 3.54
CA ALA A 49 6.38 12.87 2.14
C ALA A 49 5.10 13.70 1.97
N LEU A 50 3.98 13.30 2.58
CA LEU A 50 2.73 14.03 2.48
C LEU A 50 2.87 15.49 2.98
N SER A 51 3.48 15.69 4.15
CA SER A 51 3.65 17.04 4.72
C SER A 51 4.58 17.91 3.88
N LYS A 52 5.58 17.30 3.25
CA LYS A 52 6.48 17.97 2.29
C LYS A 52 5.74 18.44 1.05
N TYR A 53 4.91 17.58 0.45
CA TYR A 53 4.07 17.97 -0.69
C TYR A 53 3.11 19.09 -0.34
N GLN A 54 2.40 19.00 0.78
CA GLN A 54 1.47 20.03 1.23
C GLN A 54 2.17 21.38 1.43
N THR A 55 3.37 21.38 2.01
CA THR A 55 4.18 22.58 2.20
C THR A 55 4.64 23.17 0.87
N ALA A 56 5.14 22.33 -0.04
CA ALA A 56 5.60 22.74 -1.36
C ALA A 56 4.46 23.32 -2.22
N ILE A 57 3.29 22.68 -2.20
CA ILE A 57 2.09 23.18 -2.89
C ILE A 57 1.71 24.55 -2.36
N ALA A 58 1.65 24.73 -1.04
CA ALA A 58 1.31 26.01 -0.43
C ALA A 58 2.32 27.13 -0.75
N ALA A 59 3.60 26.76 -0.97
CA ALA A 59 4.65 27.69 -1.35
C ALA A 59 4.74 27.92 -2.87
N GLY A 60 4.13 27.08 -3.70
CA GLY A 60 4.32 27.08 -5.16
C GLY A 60 5.70 26.58 -5.59
N GLU A 61 6.30 25.70 -4.79
CA GLU A 61 7.67 25.17 -4.95
C GLU A 61 7.65 23.63 -5.09
N THR A 62 6.67 23.10 -5.84
CA THR A 62 6.56 21.66 -6.11
C THR A 62 7.64 21.18 -7.09
N PRO A 63 8.03 19.89 -7.05
CA PRO A 63 8.85 19.32 -8.10
C PRO A 63 8.08 19.27 -9.44
N ASP A 64 8.77 19.00 -10.54
CA ASP A 64 8.12 18.72 -11.83
C ASP A 64 7.31 17.41 -11.77
N VAL A 65 7.93 16.36 -11.19
CA VAL A 65 7.33 15.03 -11.04
C VAL A 65 7.42 14.60 -9.58
N GLY A 66 6.34 14.04 -9.06
CA GLY A 66 6.28 13.53 -7.70
C GLY A 66 5.75 12.11 -7.61
N GLY A 67 6.38 11.28 -6.77
CA GLY A 67 5.86 9.99 -6.36
C GLY A 67 4.70 10.14 -5.40
N LEU A 68 3.61 9.43 -5.64
CA LEU A 68 2.43 9.37 -4.78
C LEU A 68 2.10 7.92 -4.44
N ASN A 69 1.52 7.69 -3.29
CA ASN A 69 0.94 6.39 -2.95
C ASN A 69 -0.56 6.51 -2.66
N ASN A 70 -1.27 5.39 -2.75
CA ASN A 70 -2.72 5.32 -2.61
C ASN A 70 -3.26 5.87 -1.27
N SER A 71 -2.44 5.86 -0.21
CA SER A 71 -2.91 6.29 1.12
C SER A 71 -3.23 7.78 1.19
N TRP A 72 -2.62 8.59 0.33
CA TRP A 72 -2.78 10.05 0.36
C TRP A 72 -2.70 10.72 -1.03
N ALA A 73 -2.69 9.94 -2.12
CA ALA A 73 -2.69 10.48 -3.49
C ALA A 73 -3.87 11.46 -3.70
N SER A 74 -5.08 11.08 -3.28
CA SER A 74 -6.26 11.94 -3.36
C SER A 74 -6.11 13.25 -2.59
N THR A 75 -5.37 13.25 -1.47
CA THR A 75 -5.11 14.46 -0.69
C THR A 75 -4.24 15.44 -1.46
N VAL A 76 -3.22 14.97 -2.17
CA VAL A 76 -2.34 15.82 -2.99
C VAL A 76 -3.05 16.26 -4.26
N ILE A 77 -3.67 15.33 -4.98
CA ILE A 77 -4.40 15.61 -6.23
C ILE A 77 -5.57 16.59 -5.97
N GLY A 78 -6.29 16.39 -4.88
CA GLY A 78 -7.43 17.24 -4.50
C GLY A 78 -7.07 18.71 -4.21
N GLN A 79 -5.78 19.04 -4.02
CA GLN A 79 -5.32 20.42 -3.89
C GLN A 79 -5.30 21.18 -5.23
N GLY A 80 -5.47 20.47 -6.36
CA GLY A 80 -5.68 21.08 -7.67
C GLY A 80 -4.41 21.55 -8.39
N HIS A 81 -3.22 21.08 -7.94
CA HIS A 81 -1.92 21.44 -8.51
C HIS A 81 -1.26 20.32 -9.31
N CYS A 82 -1.97 19.22 -9.56
CA CYS A 82 -1.53 18.18 -10.46
C CYS A 82 -2.07 18.41 -11.88
N VAL A 83 -1.27 18.11 -12.88
CA VAL A 83 -1.65 18.17 -14.31
C VAL A 83 -2.50 16.95 -14.65
N ALA A 84 -3.63 17.17 -15.35
CA ALA A 84 -4.41 16.08 -15.92
C ALA A 84 -3.65 15.44 -17.09
N LEU A 85 -3.45 14.13 -17.05
CA LEU A 85 -2.57 13.39 -17.96
C LEU A 85 -3.33 12.70 -19.12
N ASP A 86 -4.66 12.84 -19.21
CA ASP A 86 -5.50 12.09 -20.15
C ASP A 86 -5.09 12.26 -21.62
N ASP A 87 -4.82 13.48 -22.06
CA ASP A 87 -4.44 13.75 -23.45
C ASP A 87 -3.06 13.16 -23.76
N MET A 88 -2.11 13.28 -22.82
CA MET A 88 -0.78 12.70 -22.95
C MET A 88 -0.84 11.18 -22.95
N PHE A 89 -1.63 10.59 -22.03
CA PHE A 89 -1.84 9.15 -21.94
C PHE A 89 -2.45 8.57 -23.20
N THR A 90 -3.50 9.19 -23.74
CA THR A 90 -4.18 8.72 -24.95
C THR A 90 -3.26 8.78 -26.18
N SER A 91 -2.33 9.73 -26.21
CA SER A 91 -1.38 9.92 -27.30
C SER A 91 -0.13 9.05 -27.19
N TRP A 92 0.10 8.44 -26.03
CA TRP A 92 1.26 7.60 -25.77
C TRP A 92 1.02 6.16 -26.25
N GLU A 93 1.95 5.61 -27.05
CA GLU A 93 1.82 4.27 -27.64
C GLU A 93 1.76 3.17 -26.56
N GLY A 94 2.50 3.33 -25.44
CA GLY A 94 2.52 2.38 -24.34
C GLY A 94 1.23 2.33 -23.52
N SER A 95 0.28 3.23 -23.75
CA SER A 95 -1.00 3.26 -23.02
C SER A 95 -1.79 1.96 -23.09
N LYS A 96 -1.68 1.22 -24.20
CA LYS A 96 -2.33 -0.07 -24.45
C LYS A 96 -1.80 -1.22 -23.57
N ASP A 97 -0.59 -1.06 -23.04
CA ASP A 97 0.09 -2.06 -22.23
C ASP A 97 -0.11 -1.79 -20.72
N MET A 98 -0.78 -0.69 -20.36
CA MET A 98 -1.11 -0.42 -18.95
C MET A 98 -2.30 -1.26 -18.50
N GLU A 99 -2.22 -1.82 -17.29
CA GLU A 99 -3.28 -2.64 -16.73
C GLU A 99 -4.54 -1.79 -16.46
N GLU A 100 -5.67 -2.16 -17.07
CA GLU A 100 -6.88 -1.35 -17.12
C GLU A 100 -7.47 -1.08 -15.72
N GLY A 101 -7.52 -2.07 -14.84
CA GLY A 101 -8.07 -1.92 -13.48
C GLY A 101 -7.25 -0.96 -12.62
N TYR A 102 -5.93 -0.91 -12.83
CA TYR A 102 -5.07 0.05 -12.15
C TYR A 102 -5.29 1.47 -12.68
N MET A 103 -5.48 1.62 -13.99
CA MET A 103 -5.81 2.91 -14.58
C MET A 103 -7.17 3.42 -14.11
N GLU A 104 -8.18 2.54 -14.03
CA GLU A 104 -9.49 2.89 -13.47
C GLU A 104 -9.37 3.33 -12.01
N THR A 105 -8.58 2.62 -11.20
CA THR A 105 -8.32 3.00 -9.79
C THR A 105 -7.67 4.39 -9.70
N CYS A 106 -6.68 4.69 -10.53
CA CYS A 106 -6.04 6.02 -10.53
C CYS A 106 -7.01 7.14 -10.86
N ARG A 107 -8.04 6.88 -11.67
CA ARG A 107 -9.10 7.86 -11.98
C ARG A 107 -10.05 8.14 -10.82
N THR A 108 -10.10 7.27 -9.82
CA THR A 108 -10.92 7.49 -8.62
C THR A 108 -10.28 8.48 -7.64
N TYR A 109 -8.99 8.79 -7.78
CA TYR A 109 -8.30 9.71 -6.87
C TYR A 109 -8.74 11.18 -7.00
N ASN A 110 -9.49 11.51 -8.04
CA ASN A 110 -10.19 12.80 -8.13
C ASN A 110 -11.61 12.57 -8.65
N LYS A 111 -12.54 13.35 -8.13
CA LYS A 111 -13.98 13.27 -8.44
C LYS A 111 -14.32 13.54 -9.90
N ASP A 112 -13.48 14.30 -10.60
CA ASP A 112 -13.67 14.59 -12.03
C ASP A 112 -13.37 13.38 -12.95
N GLY A 113 -12.85 12.28 -12.38
CA GLY A 113 -12.55 11.04 -13.09
C GLY A 113 -11.35 11.13 -14.05
N LYS A 114 -10.59 12.23 -13.99
CA LYS A 114 -9.39 12.38 -14.82
C LYS A 114 -8.19 11.66 -14.22
N LEU A 115 -7.24 11.39 -15.08
CA LEU A 115 -5.98 10.76 -14.70
C LEU A 115 -4.98 11.83 -14.23
N TYR A 116 -4.53 11.75 -12.98
CA TYR A 116 -3.53 12.65 -12.41
C TYR A 116 -2.27 11.91 -11.94
N MET A 117 -2.31 10.59 -11.90
CA MET A 117 -1.19 9.74 -11.50
C MET A 117 -1.08 8.55 -12.45
N MET A 118 0.11 8.35 -13.00
CA MET A 118 0.47 7.13 -13.73
C MET A 118 0.94 6.09 -12.74
N PRO A 119 0.29 4.90 -12.65
CA PRO A 119 0.72 3.87 -11.72
C PRO A 119 2.02 3.22 -12.18
N THR A 120 2.98 3.06 -11.27
CA THR A 120 4.27 2.41 -11.53
C THR A 120 4.41 1.08 -10.80
N SER A 121 3.65 0.86 -9.74
CA SER A 121 3.64 -0.38 -8.95
C SER A 121 2.28 -0.63 -8.36
N ALA A 122 1.94 -1.89 -8.21
CA ALA A 122 0.79 -2.34 -7.44
C ALA A 122 1.22 -3.26 -6.30
N ASN A 123 0.57 -3.11 -5.16
CA ASN A 123 0.78 -3.95 -3.99
C ASN A 123 -0.45 -4.79 -3.69
N PHE A 124 -0.19 -5.88 -3.00
CA PHE A 124 -1.18 -6.78 -2.45
C PHE A 124 -0.82 -7.08 -1.00
N ILE A 125 -1.78 -7.05 -0.09
CA ILE A 125 -1.53 -7.37 1.31
C ILE A 125 -1.53 -8.88 1.46
N THR A 126 -0.46 -9.41 2.08
CA THR A 126 -0.25 -10.83 2.33
C THR A 126 -0.13 -11.12 3.82
N LEU A 127 -0.46 -12.34 4.20
CA LEU A 127 -0.08 -12.92 5.47
C LEU A 127 1.23 -13.70 5.29
N TRP A 128 2.34 -13.15 5.77
CA TRP A 128 3.63 -13.79 5.78
C TRP A 128 3.71 -14.76 6.96
N THR A 129 4.20 -15.97 6.71
CA THR A 129 4.38 -17.02 7.73
C THR A 129 5.83 -17.47 7.78
N ASN A 130 6.34 -17.69 8.99
CA ASN A 130 7.63 -18.34 9.22
C ASN A 130 7.41 -19.86 9.19
N ASP A 131 7.95 -20.51 8.17
CA ASP A 131 7.66 -21.93 7.86
C ASP A 131 8.21 -22.87 8.94
N GLU A 132 9.37 -22.56 9.53
CA GLU A 132 9.97 -23.35 10.62
C GLU A 132 9.10 -23.28 11.87
N MET A 133 8.70 -22.09 12.29
CA MET A 133 7.87 -21.89 13.49
C MET A 133 6.50 -22.57 13.36
N LEU A 134 5.88 -22.49 12.17
CA LEU A 134 4.63 -23.19 11.90
C LEU A 134 4.81 -24.70 11.95
N ALA A 135 5.87 -25.23 11.31
CA ALA A 135 6.14 -26.66 11.28
C ALA A 135 6.44 -27.23 12.68
N GLU A 136 7.23 -26.53 13.50
CA GLU A 136 7.54 -26.94 14.88
C GLU A 136 6.29 -27.00 15.76
N ALA A 137 5.36 -26.06 15.60
CA ALA A 137 4.09 -26.04 16.32
C ALA A 137 3.02 -26.98 15.73
N GLY A 138 3.26 -27.57 14.55
CA GLY A 138 2.28 -28.37 13.83
C GLY A 138 1.06 -27.56 13.38
N VAL A 139 1.26 -26.30 13.01
CA VAL A 139 0.22 -25.36 12.56
C VAL A 139 0.36 -25.17 11.06
N GLU A 140 -0.74 -25.25 10.32
CA GLU A 140 -0.79 -24.86 8.92
C GLU A 140 -1.02 -23.35 8.77
N ALA A 141 -0.62 -22.78 7.61
CA ALA A 141 -0.93 -21.40 7.30
C ALA A 141 -2.45 -21.14 7.35
N PRO A 142 -2.92 -20.11 8.06
CA PRO A 142 -4.35 -19.84 8.22
C PRO A 142 -5.04 -19.57 6.89
N LYS A 143 -6.23 -20.15 6.69
CA LYS A 143 -7.07 -19.93 5.50
C LYS A 143 -8.28 -19.07 5.80
N THR A 144 -8.78 -19.14 7.04
CA THR A 144 -9.91 -18.36 7.55
C THR A 144 -9.46 -17.47 8.70
N TRP A 145 -10.24 -16.46 9.05
CA TRP A 145 -9.95 -15.64 10.21
C TRP A 145 -9.99 -16.41 11.53
N ASP A 146 -10.86 -17.43 11.64
CA ASP A 146 -10.85 -18.29 12.83
C ASP A 146 -9.55 -19.12 12.89
N ASP A 147 -9.07 -19.68 11.78
CA ASP A 147 -7.76 -20.34 11.72
C ASP A 147 -6.63 -19.38 12.15
N PHE A 148 -6.72 -18.10 11.72
CA PHE A 148 -5.74 -17.08 12.05
C PHE A 148 -5.66 -16.82 13.56
N PHE A 149 -6.81 -16.68 14.23
CA PHE A 149 -6.85 -16.48 15.67
C PHE A 149 -6.33 -17.70 16.44
N GLU A 150 -6.72 -18.91 16.01
CA GLU A 150 -6.19 -20.16 16.59
C GLU A 150 -4.68 -20.29 16.39
N ALA A 151 -4.18 -19.97 15.19
CA ALA A 151 -2.75 -20.02 14.88
C ALA A 151 -1.98 -19.01 15.75
N ALA A 152 -2.47 -17.78 15.89
CA ALA A 152 -1.83 -16.77 16.75
C ALA A 152 -1.66 -17.26 18.20
N GLU A 153 -2.66 -17.95 18.75
CA GLU A 153 -2.59 -18.55 20.08
C GLU A 153 -1.59 -19.72 20.13
N LYS A 154 -1.71 -20.69 19.21
CA LYS A 154 -0.87 -21.92 19.21
C LYS A 154 0.61 -21.64 18.97
N LEU A 155 0.93 -20.60 18.19
CA LEU A 155 2.29 -20.20 17.86
C LEU A 155 2.95 -19.33 18.94
N THR A 156 2.21 -18.94 19.98
CA THR A 156 2.74 -18.10 21.05
C THR A 156 3.35 -18.93 22.15
N ASP A 157 4.62 -18.68 22.46
CA ASP A 157 5.36 -19.23 23.58
C ASP A 157 6.11 -18.10 24.31
N LYS A 158 5.42 -17.48 25.28
CA LYS A 158 5.96 -16.35 26.04
C LYS A 158 7.17 -16.69 26.89
N ASP A 159 7.33 -17.95 27.26
CA ASP A 159 8.49 -18.39 28.06
C ASP A 159 9.79 -18.32 27.23
N ASN A 160 9.65 -18.34 25.89
CA ASN A 160 10.73 -18.19 24.93
C ASN A 160 10.70 -16.85 24.16
N ASP A 161 9.93 -15.84 24.63
CA ASP A 161 9.73 -14.55 23.93
C ASP A 161 9.25 -14.71 22.47
N GLN A 162 8.45 -15.74 22.20
CA GLN A 162 7.90 -16.02 20.90
C GLN A 162 6.39 -15.70 20.86
N TYR A 163 5.97 -15.03 19.81
CA TYR A 163 4.58 -14.63 19.60
C TYR A 163 4.04 -15.16 18.28
N GLY A 164 2.73 -15.44 18.24
CA GLY A 164 2.10 -15.93 17.02
C GLY A 164 1.96 -14.86 15.93
N TYR A 165 1.81 -13.60 16.32
CA TYR A 165 1.59 -12.49 15.40
C TYR A 165 2.21 -11.18 15.89
N THR A 166 2.29 -10.18 15.04
CA THR A 166 2.67 -8.80 15.36
C THR A 166 1.65 -7.81 14.79
N ILE A 167 1.14 -6.89 15.64
CA ILE A 167 0.12 -5.89 15.28
C ILE A 167 0.80 -4.55 14.97
N ARG A 168 0.39 -3.92 13.87
CA ARG A 168 0.78 -2.54 13.58
C ARG A 168 -0.13 -1.58 14.34
N GLY A 169 0.31 -1.04 15.48
CA GLY A 169 -0.44 -0.08 16.29
C GLY A 169 -0.07 1.38 16.05
N GLY A 170 1.06 1.63 15.39
CA GLY A 170 1.58 2.96 15.05
C GLY A 170 1.21 3.43 13.64
N ALA A 171 2.14 4.17 13.04
CA ALA A 171 1.95 4.85 11.76
C ALA A 171 1.31 3.97 10.67
N ALA A 172 0.26 4.49 10.03
CA ALA A 172 -0.54 3.84 9.00
C ALA A 172 -1.34 2.60 9.43
N SER A 173 -1.48 2.33 10.74
CA SER A 173 -2.34 1.24 11.23
C SER A 173 -3.80 1.34 10.77
N PRO A 174 -4.45 2.53 10.66
CA PRO A 174 -5.82 2.61 10.18
C PRO A 174 -6.00 2.10 8.74
N ALA A 175 -5.06 2.42 7.84
CA ALA A 175 -5.15 2.01 6.45
C ALA A 175 -5.10 0.49 6.29
N VAL A 176 -4.35 -0.20 7.15
CA VAL A 176 -4.26 -1.67 7.17
C VAL A 176 -5.48 -2.28 7.86
N LEU A 177 -5.91 -1.67 8.97
CA LEU A 177 -7.01 -2.20 9.77
C LEU A 177 -8.35 -2.21 9.03
N ILE A 178 -8.64 -1.18 8.25
CA ILE A 178 -9.88 -1.14 7.46
C ILE A 178 -9.92 -2.28 6.43
N ASP A 179 -8.78 -2.60 5.82
CA ASP A 179 -8.66 -3.70 4.87
C ASP A 179 -8.95 -5.06 5.56
N PHE A 180 -8.48 -5.24 6.79
CA PHE A 180 -8.76 -6.46 7.57
C PHE A 180 -10.23 -6.57 7.98
N ILE A 181 -10.85 -5.47 8.37
CA ILE A 181 -12.28 -5.44 8.69
C ILE A 181 -13.10 -5.90 7.48
N TYR A 182 -12.84 -5.34 6.29
CA TYR A 182 -13.58 -5.73 5.08
C TYR A 182 -13.21 -7.12 4.57
N SER A 183 -11.97 -7.57 4.80
CA SER A 183 -11.58 -8.97 4.57
C SER A 183 -12.40 -9.93 5.44
N TYR A 184 -12.57 -9.61 6.71
CA TYR A 184 -13.39 -10.40 7.63
C TYR A 184 -14.89 -10.37 7.25
N LEU A 185 -15.42 -9.20 6.90
CA LEU A 185 -16.81 -9.04 6.48
C LEU A 185 -17.11 -9.72 5.13
N GLY A 186 -16.10 -9.95 4.29
CA GLY A 186 -16.26 -10.54 2.95
C GLY A 186 -17.13 -9.70 2.01
N THR A 187 -17.01 -8.37 2.10
CA THR A 187 -17.74 -7.41 1.28
C THR A 187 -16.83 -6.27 0.85
N ASN A 188 -17.15 -5.66 -0.28
CA ASN A 188 -16.48 -4.45 -0.78
C ASN A 188 -17.35 -3.18 -0.63
N GLU A 189 -18.48 -3.27 0.06
CA GLU A 189 -19.41 -2.15 0.26
C GLU A 189 -18.99 -1.33 1.50
N VAL A 190 -18.09 -0.37 1.33
CA VAL A 190 -17.67 0.54 2.41
C VAL A 190 -18.78 1.52 2.80
N PHE A 191 -19.56 1.96 1.83
CA PHE A 191 -20.75 2.79 2.02
C PHE A 191 -21.98 2.10 1.43
N ASP A 192 -23.07 2.17 2.15
CA ASP A 192 -24.37 1.66 1.70
C ASP A 192 -25.04 2.60 0.66
N ALA A 193 -26.20 2.18 0.17
CA ALA A 193 -26.98 2.96 -0.81
C ALA A 193 -27.43 4.35 -0.30
N ASN A 194 -27.38 4.58 1.01
CA ASN A 194 -27.70 5.86 1.64
C ASN A 194 -26.46 6.71 1.93
N GLY A 195 -25.27 6.24 1.50
CA GLY A 195 -24.01 6.91 1.75
C GLY A 195 -23.53 6.81 3.20
N LYS A 196 -23.97 5.79 3.94
CA LYS A 196 -23.51 5.49 5.28
C LYS A 196 -22.48 4.37 5.25
N THR A 197 -21.37 4.57 5.97
CA THR A 197 -20.36 3.51 6.06
C THR A 197 -20.88 2.30 6.84
N THR A 198 -20.43 1.14 6.42
CA THR A 198 -20.77 -0.14 7.03
C THR A 198 -19.76 -0.59 8.08
N ILE A 199 -18.71 0.23 8.32
CA ILE A 199 -17.53 -0.13 9.15
C ILE A 199 -17.87 -0.46 10.60
N ASN A 200 -18.98 0.08 11.15
CA ASN A 200 -19.36 -0.08 12.56
C ASN A 200 -20.52 -1.05 12.78
N CYS A 201 -20.74 -1.99 11.84
CA CYS A 201 -21.69 -3.08 12.04
C CYS A 201 -21.23 -4.01 13.19
N ASP A 202 -22.16 -4.78 13.74
CA ASP A 202 -21.89 -5.65 14.90
C ASP A 202 -20.77 -6.67 14.62
N GLU A 203 -20.72 -7.22 13.39
CA GLU A 203 -19.70 -8.16 12.95
C GLU A 203 -18.31 -7.50 12.90
N ALA A 204 -18.21 -6.25 12.43
CA ALA A 204 -16.96 -5.50 12.43
C ALA A 204 -16.48 -5.20 13.85
N VAL A 205 -17.39 -4.85 14.76
CA VAL A 205 -17.08 -4.66 16.18
C VAL A 205 -16.53 -5.96 16.78
N ALA A 206 -17.20 -7.09 16.56
CA ALA A 206 -16.77 -8.39 17.06
C ALA A 206 -15.40 -8.80 16.53
N PHE A 207 -15.13 -8.54 15.24
CA PHE A 207 -13.80 -8.76 14.64
C PHE A 207 -12.74 -7.90 15.33
N LEU A 208 -13.00 -6.60 15.47
CA LEU A 208 -12.04 -5.68 16.03
C LEU A 208 -11.71 -6.00 17.50
N GLU A 209 -12.70 -6.43 18.28
CA GLU A 209 -12.49 -6.92 19.66
C GLU A 209 -11.55 -8.13 19.67
N LYS A 210 -11.75 -9.11 18.77
CA LYS A 210 -10.86 -10.27 18.66
C LYS A 210 -9.47 -9.86 18.20
N TYR A 211 -9.37 -9.04 17.14
CA TYR A 211 -8.10 -8.69 16.51
C TYR A 211 -7.23 -7.83 17.44
N LEU A 212 -7.74 -6.74 17.98
CA LEU A 212 -6.99 -5.92 18.93
C LEU A 212 -6.83 -6.60 20.31
N GLY A 213 -7.71 -7.56 20.63
CA GLY A 213 -7.58 -8.43 21.79
C GLY A 213 -6.41 -9.42 21.75
N LEU A 214 -5.72 -9.57 20.62
CA LEU A 214 -4.44 -10.28 20.51
C LEU A 214 -3.30 -9.53 21.20
N TYR A 215 -3.41 -8.21 21.32
CA TYR A 215 -2.37 -7.34 21.86
C TYR A 215 -1.95 -7.76 23.28
N GLY A 216 -0.65 -7.88 23.49
CA GLY A 216 -0.06 -8.29 24.76
C GLY A 216 -0.36 -9.75 25.17
N LYS A 217 -1.26 -10.43 24.46
CA LYS A 217 -1.55 -11.86 24.66
C LYS A 217 -0.73 -12.72 23.71
N TYR A 218 -0.89 -12.48 22.41
CA TYR A 218 -0.30 -13.27 21.32
C TYR A 218 0.57 -12.40 20.41
N THR A 219 0.79 -11.15 20.79
CA THR A 219 1.65 -10.17 20.14
C THR A 219 2.50 -9.43 21.17
N PRO A 220 3.68 -8.89 20.79
CA PRO A 220 4.51 -8.08 21.68
C PRO A 220 3.79 -6.84 22.23
N GLU A 221 4.10 -6.44 23.45
CA GLU A 221 3.57 -5.18 24.05
C GLU A 221 4.12 -3.92 23.34
N SER A 222 5.28 -4.02 22.67
CA SER A 222 5.85 -2.95 21.87
C SER A 222 5.02 -2.59 20.64
N ASP A 223 4.12 -3.47 20.21
CA ASP A 223 3.31 -3.31 19.00
C ASP A 223 2.34 -2.12 19.07
N ILE A 224 2.02 -1.62 20.26
CA ILE A 224 1.09 -0.49 20.44
C ILE A 224 1.51 0.78 19.64
N THR A 225 2.80 1.00 19.46
CA THR A 225 3.34 2.12 18.68
C THR A 225 4.15 1.67 17.48
N ALA A 226 4.18 0.36 17.21
CA ALA A 226 4.99 -0.21 16.15
C ALA A 226 4.46 0.22 14.76
N GLY A 227 5.35 0.76 13.98
CA GLY A 227 5.16 0.99 12.54
C GLY A 227 5.65 -0.20 11.72
N TYR A 228 5.78 0.01 10.41
CA TYR A 228 6.21 -1.04 9.49
C TYR A 228 7.55 -1.67 9.87
N LYS A 229 8.55 -0.85 10.20
CA LYS A 229 9.92 -1.33 10.46
C LYS A 229 9.98 -2.25 11.67
N GLU A 230 9.26 -1.91 12.72
CA GLU A 230 9.22 -2.66 13.97
C GLU A 230 8.53 -4.01 13.79
N ILE A 231 7.33 -4.03 13.15
CA ILE A 231 6.61 -5.29 12.93
C ILE A 231 7.34 -6.19 11.94
N SER A 232 7.99 -5.64 10.91
CA SER A 232 8.83 -6.42 10.01
C SER A 232 10.03 -7.03 10.74
N ALA A 233 10.70 -6.25 11.60
CA ALA A 233 11.81 -6.73 12.40
C ALA A 233 11.41 -7.85 13.38
N ASN A 234 10.20 -7.78 13.97
CA ASN A 234 9.67 -8.84 14.82
C ASN A 234 9.51 -10.17 14.06
N PHE A 235 9.04 -10.12 12.82
CA PHE A 235 8.94 -11.29 11.95
C PHE A 235 10.31 -11.77 11.48
N ASP A 236 11.12 -10.87 10.95
CA ASP A 236 12.43 -11.15 10.36
C ASP A 236 13.43 -11.72 11.37
N SER A 237 13.29 -11.40 12.65
CA SER A 237 14.10 -11.94 13.75
C SER A 237 13.57 -13.24 14.34
N GLY A 238 12.41 -13.74 13.92
CA GLY A 238 11.78 -14.93 14.45
C GLY A 238 11.10 -14.72 15.83
N VAL A 239 10.90 -13.47 16.26
CA VAL A 239 10.10 -13.14 17.44
C VAL A 239 8.62 -13.43 17.18
N CYS A 240 8.13 -13.16 15.96
CA CYS A 240 6.75 -13.43 15.57
C CYS A 240 6.67 -14.42 14.41
N ALA A 241 5.77 -15.38 14.54
CA ALA A 241 5.58 -16.44 13.53
C ALA A 241 4.79 -15.99 12.31
N MET A 242 3.94 -14.98 12.46
CA MET A 242 3.10 -14.43 11.41
C MET A 242 3.19 -12.90 11.40
N PHE A 243 3.08 -12.35 10.20
CA PHE A 243 3.21 -10.92 9.94
C PHE A 243 2.35 -10.54 8.73
N THR A 244 1.66 -9.44 8.80
CA THR A 244 0.83 -8.97 7.69
C THR A 244 1.39 -7.69 7.12
N HIS A 245 1.76 -7.73 5.86
CA HIS A 245 2.25 -6.57 5.13
C HIS A 245 2.06 -6.75 3.63
N ASN A 246 2.35 -5.71 2.87
CA ASN A 246 2.32 -5.78 1.42
C ASN A 246 3.53 -6.55 0.85
N LEU A 247 3.50 -6.82 -0.46
CA LEU A 247 4.54 -7.58 -1.18
C LEU A 247 5.94 -6.97 -1.02
N GLY A 248 6.04 -5.65 -0.85
CA GLY A 248 7.32 -4.93 -0.78
C GLY A 248 8.19 -5.28 0.44
N SER A 249 7.71 -6.04 1.42
CA SER A 249 8.55 -6.56 2.51
C SER A 249 9.40 -7.77 2.12
N TYR A 250 9.17 -8.37 0.95
CA TYR A 250 9.88 -9.54 0.46
C TYR A 250 11.41 -9.41 0.56
N GLY A 251 11.96 -8.27 0.14
CA GLY A 251 13.42 -8.04 0.16
C GLY A 251 14.03 -8.08 1.56
N SER A 252 13.32 -7.59 2.59
CA SER A 252 13.78 -7.67 3.98
C SER A 252 13.76 -9.12 4.48
N HIS A 253 12.72 -9.89 4.12
CA HIS A 253 12.63 -11.30 4.47
C HIS A 253 13.75 -12.12 3.84
N VAL A 254 14.02 -11.93 2.53
CA VAL A 254 15.15 -12.59 1.85
C VAL A 254 16.47 -12.31 2.56
N THR A 255 16.69 -11.07 2.99
CA THR A 255 17.90 -10.70 3.73
C THR A 255 17.97 -11.37 5.10
N ALA A 256 16.88 -11.35 5.84
CA ALA A 256 16.82 -11.88 7.21
C ALA A 256 16.92 -13.40 7.27
N PHE A 257 16.25 -14.11 6.36
CA PHE A 257 16.27 -15.57 6.28
C PHE A 257 17.48 -16.11 5.52
N GLY A 258 18.28 -15.24 4.90
CA GLY A 258 19.48 -15.62 4.15
C GLY A 258 19.19 -16.31 2.80
N GLY A 259 18.00 -16.09 2.25
CA GLY A 259 17.54 -16.66 0.99
C GLY A 259 16.03 -16.53 0.81
N THR A 260 15.51 -17.20 -0.19
CA THR A 260 14.09 -17.15 -0.57
C THR A 260 13.24 -18.25 0.10
N GLU A 261 13.83 -19.04 0.99
CA GLU A 261 13.20 -20.13 1.71
C GLU A 261 13.02 -19.80 3.20
N GLY A 262 12.11 -20.49 3.87
CA GLY A 262 11.85 -20.35 5.30
C GLY A 262 10.72 -19.39 5.64
N PHE A 263 10.17 -18.70 4.66
CA PHE A 263 8.97 -17.87 4.80
C PHE A 263 8.08 -18.01 3.57
N THR A 264 6.78 -17.88 3.78
CA THR A 264 5.77 -18.03 2.73
C THR A 264 4.78 -16.86 2.76
N ALA A 265 4.45 -16.32 1.57
CA ALA A 265 3.34 -15.39 1.40
C ALA A 265 2.03 -16.17 1.23
N ASN A 266 1.02 -15.80 1.99
CA ASN A 266 -0.32 -16.38 1.90
C ASN A 266 -1.33 -15.26 1.65
N PRO A 267 -2.50 -15.54 1.03
CA PRO A 267 -3.60 -14.57 1.01
C PRO A 267 -3.97 -14.16 2.44
N LEU A 268 -4.56 -12.99 2.60
CA LEU A 268 -5.28 -12.73 3.85
C LEU A 268 -6.34 -13.81 4.08
N PRO A 269 -6.64 -14.14 5.34
CA PRO A 269 -7.68 -15.11 5.63
C PRO A 269 -9.01 -14.72 4.97
N THR A 270 -9.77 -15.70 4.49
CA THR A 270 -11.09 -15.47 3.93
C THR A 270 -12.14 -15.20 5.00
N ALA A 271 -13.16 -14.45 4.62
CA ALA A 271 -14.39 -14.36 5.40
C ALA A 271 -15.15 -15.71 5.45
N ASP A 272 -16.13 -15.83 6.35
CA ASP A 272 -16.98 -17.02 6.47
C ASP A 272 -17.76 -17.34 5.18
N ASN A 273 -18.01 -16.34 4.34
CA ASN A 273 -18.63 -16.52 3.03
C ASN A 273 -17.66 -16.98 1.93
N GLY A 274 -16.41 -17.24 2.28
CA GLY A 274 -15.34 -17.70 1.36
C GLY A 274 -14.83 -16.65 0.39
N LYS A 275 -15.10 -15.36 0.62
CA LYS A 275 -14.63 -14.29 -0.26
C LYS A 275 -13.22 -13.87 0.11
N TYR A 276 -12.40 -13.67 -0.91
CA TYR A 276 -11.17 -12.90 -0.83
C TYR A 276 -11.45 -11.43 -1.18
N ILE A 277 -10.66 -10.54 -0.62
CA ILE A 277 -10.72 -9.13 -0.94
C ILE A 277 -9.44 -8.74 -1.71
N ASN A 278 -9.63 -8.24 -2.92
CA ASN A 278 -8.58 -7.55 -3.67
C ASN A 278 -8.66 -6.05 -3.36
N TYR A 279 -7.64 -5.52 -2.74
CA TYR A 279 -7.54 -4.11 -2.31
C TYR A 279 -7.36 -3.12 -3.47
N GLY A 280 -7.80 -3.46 -4.67
CA GLY A 280 -7.87 -2.57 -5.83
C GLY A 280 -6.53 -2.02 -6.31
N GLY A 281 -5.44 -2.68 -5.93
CA GLY A 281 -4.10 -2.18 -6.08
C GLY A 281 -3.82 -1.06 -5.08
N ALA A 282 -3.05 -1.35 -4.03
CA ALA A 282 -2.38 -0.31 -3.28
C ALA A 282 -1.33 0.29 -4.23
N LEU A 283 -1.76 1.22 -5.08
CA LEU A 283 -0.95 1.75 -6.17
C LEU A 283 0.04 2.80 -5.65
N THR A 284 1.25 2.75 -6.16
CA THR A 284 2.18 3.87 -6.18
C THR A 284 2.35 4.33 -7.62
N GLY A 285 2.63 5.60 -7.81
CA GLY A 285 2.75 6.14 -9.15
C GLY A 285 3.31 7.55 -9.17
N LEU A 286 3.40 8.12 -10.36
CA LEU A 286 3.98 9.43 -10.61
C LEU A 286 2.94 10.42 -11.07
N CYS A 287 2.90 11.61 -10.46
CA CYS A 287 2.13 12.76 -10.93
C CYS A 287 3.07 13.82 -11.51
N MET A 288 2.51 14.73 -12.32
CA MET A 288 3.17 15.94 -12.80
C MET A 288 2.50 17.14 -12.11
N PHE A 289 3.30 18.07 -11.61
CA PHE A 289 2.78 19.29 -11.01
C PHE A 289 2.65 20.41 -12.04
N ASP A 290 1.71 21.33 -11.81
CA ASP A 290 1.40 22.46 -12.71
C ASP A 290 2.53 23.52 -12.78
N THR A 291 3.46 23.50 -11.82
CA THR A 291 4.70 24.30 -11.84
C THR A 291 5.73 23.79 -12.85
N CYS A 292 5.54 22.60 -13.42
CA CYS A 292 6.46 22.02 -14.40
C CYS A 292 6.45 22.82 -15.72
N GLU A 293 7.59 23.45 -16.03
CA GLU A 293 7.76 24.22 -17.28
C GLU A 293 8.02 23.32 -18.49
N ASN A 294 8.65 22.15 -18.29
CA ASN A 294 9.06 21.22 -19.34
C ASN A 294 8.23 19.93 -19.31
N GLN A 295 6.91 20.06 -19.49
CA GLN A 295 5.98 18.93 -19.37
C GLN A 295 6.29 17.77 -20.32
N GLU A 296 6.86 18.03 -21.52
CA GLU A 296 7.27 16.96 -22.43
C GLU A 296 8.42 16.12 -21.86
N ALA A 297 9.42 16.74 -21.25
CA ALA A 297 10.52 16.02 -20.62
C ALA A 297 10.05 15.27 -19.35
N ALA A 298 9.20 15.88 -18.54
CA ALA A 298 8.58 15.24 -17.39
C ALA A 298 7.72 14.02 -17.79
N TRP A 299 6.95 14.14 -18.87
CA TRP A 299 6.16 13.04 -19.41
C TRP A 299 7.02 11.88 -19.92
N LYS A 300 8.15 12.17 -20.56
CA LYS A 300 9.12 11.12 -20.97
C LYS A 300 9.63 10.34 -19.76
N TRP A 301 9.92 11.00 -18.64
CA TRP A 301 10.33 10.33 -17.41
C TRP A 301 9.21 9.46 -16.84
N ILE A 302 7.99 10.00 -16.74
CA ILE A 302 6.82 9.26 -16.22
C ILE A 302 6.56 8.02 -17.07
N THR A 303 6.54 8.14 -18.39
CA THR A 303 6.29 7.01 -19.28
C THR A 303 7.43 6.00 -19.30
N PHE A 304 8.67 6.44 -19.15
CA PHE A 304 9.80 5.54 -19.01
C PHE A 304 9.66 4.61 -17.81
N MET A 305 9.20 5.14 -16.67
CA MET A 305 8.90 4.33 -15.49
C MET A 305 7.74 3.34 -15.69
N CYS A 306 6.88 3.59 -16.68
CA CYS A 306 5.76 2.72 -17.08
C CYS A 306 6.08 1.81 -18.26
N ASP A 307 7.22 1.98 -18.94
CA ASP A 307 7.65 1.11 -20.03
C ASP A 307 8.12 -0.24 -19.50
N HIS A 308 8.08 -1.27 -20.35
CA HIS A 308 8.40 -2.64 -19.98
C HIS A 308 9.73 -2.75 -19.20
N TYR A 309 10.82 -2.15 -19.72
CA TYR A 309 12.13 -2.25 -19.07
C TYR A 309 12.13 -1.71 -17.63
N ALA A 310 11.77 -0.44 -17.46
CA ALA A 310 11.85 0.19 -16.15
C ALA A 310 10.78 -0.34 -15.20
N ASN A 311 9.57 -0.63 -15.68
CA ASN A 311 8.49 -1.17 -14.86
C ASN A 311 8.80 -2.58 -14.37
N SER A 312 9.38 -3.44 -15.24
CA SER A 312 9.84 -4.78 -14.87
C SER A 312 10.99 -4.71 -13.86
N PHE A 313 12.07 -3.99 -14.18
CA PHE A 313 13.24 -3.86 -13.30
C PHE A 313 12.86 -3.31 -11.92
N TRP A 314 12.06 -2.23 -11.88
CA TRP A 314 11.62 -1.62 -10.65
C TRP A 314 10.83 -2.60 -9.78
N ASN A 315 9.80 -3.25 -10.33
CA ASN A 315 8.92 -4.11 -9.57
C ASN A 315 9.59 -5.43 -9.14
N GLN A 316 10.46 -6.00 -9.99
CA GLN A 316 11.32 -7.10 -9.59
C GLN A 316 12.20 -6.73 -8.39
N SER A 317 12.85 -5.56 -8.47
CA SER A 317 13.79 -5.09 -7.45
C SER A 317 13.13 -4.80 -6.10
N ILE A 318 11.91 -4.26 -6.11
CA ILE A 318 11.17 -3.92 -4.87
C ILE A 318 10.15 -5.00 -4.47
N GLY A 319 10.05 -6.11 -5.21
CA GLY A 319 9.16 -7.23 -4.91
C GLY A 319 7.67 -6.91 -5.04
N GLN A 320 7.27 -6.05 -5.99
CA GLN A 320 5.89 -5.63 -6.20
C GLN A 320 5.37 -6.05 -7.58
N LEU A 321 4.08 -5.80 -7.84
CA LEU A 321 3.44 -6.12 -9.10
C LEU A 321 3.67 -4.98 -10.11
N PRO A 322 4.12 -5.29 -11.34
CA PRO A 322 4.20 -4.31 -12.40
C PRO A 322 2.80 -3.85 -12.84
N THR A 323 2.74 -2.64 -13.36
CA THR A 323 1.52 -2.03 -13.88
C THR A 323 1.43 -2.08 -15.41
N ASN A 324 2.52 -2.48 -16.05
CA ASN A 324 2.60 -2.75 -17.48
C ASN A 324 2.38 -4.25 -17.72
N THR A 325 1.36 -4.62 -18.47
CA THR A 325 0.97 -6.01 -18.73
C THR A 325 2.01 -6.80 -19.56
N ALA A 326 2.88 -6.12 -20.31
CA ALA A 326 3.98 -6.78 -21.01
C ALA A 326 4.99 -7.43 -20.03
N CYS A 327 5.09 -6.94 -18.80
CA CYS A 327 5.94 -7.55 -17.77
C CYS A 327 5.44 -8.91 -17.26
N TYR A 328 4.16 -9.24 -17.50
CA TYR A 328 3.58 -10.49 -16.98
C TYR A 328 4.17 -11.75 -17.63
N GLU A 329 4.83 -11.62 -18.76
CA GLU A 329 5.55 -12.69 -19.45
C GLU A 329 7.02 -12.82 -18.99
N ASP A 330 7.50 -11.94 -18.09
CA ASP A 330 8.87 -11.98 -17.60
C ASP A 330 9.09 -13.17 -16.66
N GLU A 331 10.25 -13.83 -16.79
CA GLU A 331 10.58 -15.07 -16.07
C GLU A 331 10.48 -14.90 -14.55
N TRP A 332 10.97 -13.77 -14.02
CA TRP A 332 10.97 -13.48 -12.59
C TRP A 332 9.58 -13.48 -11.95
N MET A 333 8.54 -13.13 -12.71
CA MET A 333 7.15 -13.16 -12.24
C MET A 333 6.74 -14.55 -11.76
N SER A 334 7.17 -15.60 -12.46
CA SER A 334 6.89 -17.00 -12.14
C SER A 334 7.78 -17.58 -11.02
N GLU A 335 8.93 -16.96 -10.78
CA GLU A 335 9.91 -17.44 -9.80
C GLU A 335 9.64 -16.92 -8.38
N MET A 336 8.91 -15.81 -8.25
CA MET A 336 8.61 -15.18 -6.96
C MET A 336 7.30 -15.69 -6.36
N GLN A 337 7.38 -16.51 -5.30
CA GLN A 337 6.22 -17.14 -4.65
C GLN A 337 5.16 -16.12 -4.21
N HIS A 338 5.57 -14.99 -3.64
CA HIS A 338 4.65 -13.94 -3.17
C HIS A 338 3.92 -13.24 -4.32
N ILE A 339 4.56 -13.09 -5.47
CA ILE A 339 3.93 -12.55 -6.68
C ILE A 339 2.88 -13.53 -7.20
N GLN A 340 3.22 -14.83 -7.27
CA GLN A 340 2.28 -15.87 -7.69
C GLN A 340 1.09 -15.97 -6.73
N CYS A 341 1.32 -15.86 -5.42
CA CYS A 341 0.24 -15.82 -4.42
C CYS A 341 -0.75 -14.68 -4.70
N ALA A 342 -0.26 -13.47 -5.00
CA ALA A 342 -1.13 -12.34 -5.32
C ALA A 342 -1.92 -12.56 -6.62
N ILE A 343 -1.28 -13.05 -7.69
CA ILE A 343 -1.92 -13.33 -8.98
C ILE A 343 -2.97 -14.42 -8.83
N GLU A 344 -2.65 -15.53 -8.19
CA GLU A 344 -3.57 -16.63 -7.95
C GLU A 344 -4.78 -16.21 -7.13
N THR A 345 -4.59 -15.37 -6.10
CA THR A 345 -5.68 -14.89 -5.27
C THR A 345 -6.60 -13.96 -6.05
N THR A 346 -6.04 -12.99 -6.77
CA THR A 346 -6.82 -11.97 -7.49
C THR A 346 -7.53 -12.52 -8.72
N SER A 347 -7.06 -13.63 -9.28
CA SER A 347 -7.70 -14.29 -10.44
C SER A 347 -8.86 -15.21 -10.08
N GLN A 348 -9.18 -15.40 -8.80
CA GLN A 348 -10.29 -16.26 -8.38
C GLN A 348 -11.64 -15.55 -8.52
N ASP A 349 -12.67 -16.27 -8.97
CA ASP A 349 -14.04 -15.77 -9.12
C ASP A 349 -14.66 -15.24 -7.81
N ASN A 350 -14.18 -15.72 -6.67
CA ASN A 350 -14.62 -15.31 -5.34
C ASN A 350 -13.79 -14.16 -4.75
N CYS A 351 -12.88 -13.57 -5.51
CA CYS A 351 -12.14 -12.39 -5.12
C CYS A 351 -12.93 -11.12 -5.47
N LEU A 352 -13.26 -10.33 -4.45
CA LEU A 352 -13.96 -9.06 -4.62
C LEU A 352 -12.95 -7.93 -4.76
N THR A 353 -13.12 -7.08 -5.77
CA THR A 353 -12.38 -5.82 -5.83
C THR A 353 -12.92 -4.86 -4.77
N TYR A 354 -12.04 -4.41 -3.89
CA TYR A 354 -12.32 -3.50 -2.80
C TYR A 354 -11.56 -2.20 -3.01
N THR A 355 -12.22 -1.09 -2.80
CA THR A 355 -11.58 0.23 -2.82
C THR A 355 -11.70 0.86 -1.45
N SER A 356 -10.57 1.05 -0.77
CA SER A 356 -10.55 1.77 0.50
C SER A 356 -10.98 3.22 0.28
N PRO A 357 -11.55 3.91 1.28
CA PRO A 357 -11.99 5.30 1.13
C PRO A 357 -10.84 6.31 1.05
N ALA A 358 -9.65 5.89 0.66
CA ALA A 358 -8.47 6.74 0.47
C ALA A 358 -8.65 7.81 -0.65
N TYR A 359 -9.69 7.69 -1.46
CA TYR A 359 -10.10 8.73 -2.41
C TYR A 359 -10.74 9.95 -1.73
N LEU A 360 -11.15 9.85 -0.46
CA LEU A 360 -11.68 10.99 0.30
C LEU A 360 -10.53 11.93 0.70
N PRO A 361 -10.61 13.24 0.40
CA PRO A 361 -9.53 14.19 0.72
C PRO A 361 -9.17 14.25 2.22
N GLU A 362 -10.13 14.00 3.10
CA GLU A 362 -9.95 14.01 4.55
C GLU A 362 -9.35 12.72 5.12
N TRP A 363 -9.25 11.65 4.32
CA TRP A 363 -8.84 10.31 4.75
C TRP A 363 -7.55 10.29 5.58
N GLY A 364 -6.48 10.90 5.06
CA GLY A 364 -5.20 10.93 5.76
C GLY A 364 -5.27 11.63 7.11
N ASN A 365 -6.00 12.73 7.17
CA ASN A 365 -6.17 13.52 8.40
C ASN A 365 -7.06 12.81 9.43
N ILE A 366 -8.16 12.21 8.99
CA ILE A 366 -9.03 11.39 9.85
C ILE A 366 -8.20 10.29 10.52
N ASN A 367 -7.43 9.55 9.74
CA ASN A 367 -6.66 8.43 10.23
C ASN A 367 -5.57 8.84 11.21
N SER A 368 -4.77 9.84 10.87
CA SER A 368 -3.65 10.26 11.73
C SER A 368 -4.10 10.98 13.00
N THR A 369 -5.22 11.71 12.95
CA THR A 369 -5.68 12.53 14.07
C THR A 369 -6.56 11.77 15.05
N TYR A 370 -7.40 10.87 14.54
CA TYR A 370 -8.43 10.23 15.37
C TYR A 370 -8.26 8.71 15.47
N ILE A 371 -8.00 8.03 14.35
CA ILE A 371 -8.14 6.57 14.33
C ILE A 371 -6.87 5.87 14.83
N GLU A 372 -5.67 6.31 14.43
CA GLU A 372 -4.43 5.74 14.95
C GLU A 372 -4.32 5.88 16.47
N PRO A 373 -4.54 7.05 17.11
CA PRO A 373 -4.62 7.15 18.56
C PRO A 373 -5.76 6.32 19.17
N GLY A 374 -6.88 6.19 18.45
CA GLY A 374 -8.00 5.34 18.89
C GLY A 374 -7.66 3.86 18.91
N ILE A 375 -6.93 3.34 17.92
CA ILE A 375 -6.42 1.96 17.91
C ILE A 375 -5.55 1.70 19.15
N GLN A 376 -4.62 2.61 19.44
CA GLN A 376 -3.76 2.52 20.63
C GLN A 376 -4.59 2.56 21.92
N SER A 377 -5.63 3.38 21.96
CA SER A 377 -6.54 3.46 23.11
C SER A 377 -7.35 2.17 23.32
N VAL A 378 -7.74 1.49 22.24
CA VAL A 378 -8.38 0.16 22.36
C VAL A 378 -7.38 -0.88 22.84
N MET A 379 -6.15 -0.87 22.32
CA MET A 379 -5.09 -1.80 22.75
C MET A 379 -4.73 -1.60 24.23
N SER A 380 -4.72 -0.37 24.74
CA SER A 380 -4.47 -0.07 26.15
C SER A 380 -5.69 -0.29 27.06
N GLY A 381 -6.88 -0.48 26.48
CA GLY A 381 -8.12 -0.67 27.25
C GLY A 381 -8.82 0.62 27.66
N ASP A 382 -8.39 1.77 27.13
CA ASP A 382 -8.98 3.09 27.42
C ASP A 382 -10.19 3.41 26.53
N MET A 383 -10.39 2.64 25.46
CA MET A 383 -11.50 2.75 24.50
C MET A 383 -12.00 1.35 24.13
N THR A 384 -13.27 1.20 23.84
CA THR A 384 -13.82 -0.04 23.27
C THR A 384 -13.70 -0.07 21.76
N ALA A 385 -13.70 -1.26 21.16
CA ALA A 385 -13.74 -1.45 19.72
C ALA A 385 -14.96 -0.75 19.07
N LYS A 386 -16.11 -0.81 19.76
CA LYS A 386 -17.32 -0.13 19.29
C LYS A 386 -17.17 1.38 19.26
N GLU A 387 -16.63 1.98 20.31
CA GLU A 387 -16.39 3.44 20.36
C GLU A 387 -15.45 3.88 19.23
N LEU A 388 -14.39 3.11 18.95
CA LEU A 388 -13.47 3.40 17.85
C LEU A 388 -14.18 3.34 16.49
N LEU A 389 -14.95 2.29 16.25
CA LEU A 389 -15.65 2.15 14.95
C LEU A 389 -16.79 3.17 14.79
N ASP A 390 -17.46 3.54 15.85
CA ASP A 390 -18.47 4.64 15.82
C ASP A 390 -17.81 5.98 15.51
N LEU A 391 -16.65 6.27 16.11
CA LEU A 391 -15.86 7.47 15.82
C LEU A 391 -15.40 7.48 14.35
N TRP A 392 -14.91 6.35 13.86
CA TRP A 392 -14.48 6.25 12.46
C TRP A 392 -15.66 6.43 11.52
N ALA A 393 -16.79 5.79 11.81
CA ALA A 393 -18.02 5.93 11.03
C ALA A 393 -18.54 7.37 10.97
N GLU A 394 -18.49 8.11 12.08
CA GLU A 394 -18.86 9.53 12.12
C GLU A 394 -18.04 10.35 11.13
N HIS A 395 -16.71 10.25 11.20
CA HIS A 395 -15.81 10.99 10.32
C HIS A 395 -15.89 10.56 8.85
N LEU A 396 -16.02 9.24 8.58
CA LEU A 396 -16.18 8.74 7.21
C LEU A 396 -17.49 9.20 6.58
N ASN A 397 -18.59 9.17 7.34
CA ASN A 397 -19.89 9.63 6.86
C ASN A 397 -19.89 11.14 6.53
N GLU A 398 -19.22 11.94 7.36
CA GLU A 398 -19.07 13.37 7.10
C GLU A 398 -18.22 13.63 5.84
N ALA A 399 -17.05 13.00 5.76
CA ALA A 399 -16.15 13.13 4.61
C ALA A 399 -16.82 12.68 3.30
N TYR A 400 -17.53 11.55 3.33
CA TYR A 400 -18.25 11.05 2.17
C TYR A 400 -19.40 11.98 1.75
N ALA A 401 -20.16 12.51 2.70
CA ALA A 401 -21.22 13.47 2.41
C ALA A 401 -20.67 14.76 1.77
N ASN A 402 -19.54 15.27 2.29
CA ASN A 402 -18.84 16.42 1.71
C ASN A 402 -18.32 16.11 0.29
N TYR A 403 -17.74 14.92 0.10
CA TYR A 403 -17.27 14.46 -1.21
C TYR A 403 -18.40 14.37 -2.23
N MET A 404 -19.57 13.88 -1.83
CA MET A 404 -20.73 13.75 -2.72
C MET A 404 -21.42 15.10 -3.00
N ALA A 405 -21.31 16.09 -2.10
CA ALA A 405 -21.94 17.41 -2.24
C ALA A 405 -21.15 18.36 -3.16
N ASN A 406 -19.83 18.19 -3.27
CA ASN A 406 -18.91 19.00 -4.09
C ASN A 406 -18.65 18.36 -5.45
#